data_048d5effee8839f772e68c596f0cbaad
#
_entry.id   048d5effee8839f772e68c596f0cbaad
#
_cell.length_a   1.000
_cell.length_b   1.000
_cell.length_c   1.000
_cell.angle_alpha   90.00
_cell.angle_beta   90.00
_cell.angle_gamma   90.00
#
_symmetry.space_group_name_H-M   'P 1'
#
loop_
_entity.id
_entity.type
_entity.pdbx_description
1 polymer ?
#
loop_
_entity_poly.entity_id
_entity_poly.type
_entity_poly.pdbx_seq_one_letter_code
_entity_poly.pdbx_strand_id
1 'polypeptide(L)'
;METVQIKGVDSTNRITNAYLEENSTLLISERIMTHANQSAKTIFNVELNGKNSKTKVSSRSVAKDTSFQEFSSNVIGNDICFGHVECDAIIMDKAKVTAIPKIVCNNLDANLMHEATIGKIAGDQLIKLMTLGLNEKEASEYIISGFLN
;
A
#
# COMPACT_ATOMS: atom_id res chain seq x y z
N MET A 1 -5.06 -16.30 -9.26
CA MET A 1 -4.24 -15.50 -8.34
C MET A 1 -2.86 -15.41 -8.94
N GLU A 2 -2.37 -14.21 -9.18
CA GLU A 2 -1.02 -13.99 -9.69
C GLU A 2 -0.17 -13.40 -8.56
N THR A 3 1.04 -13.93 -8.39
CA THR A 3 2.00 -13.43 -7.38
C THR A 3 3.27 -13.01 -8.08
N VAL A 4 3.63 -11.74 -7.96
CA VAL A 4 4.90 -11.18 -8.47
C VAL A 4 5.82 -10.90 -7.29
N GLN A 5 7.03 -11.46 -7.32
CA GLN A 5 8.07 -11.19 -6.34
C GLN A 5 9.24 -10.48 -7.01
N ILE A 6 9.64 -9.33 -6.44
CA ILE A 6 10.81 -8.57 -6.88
C ILE A 6 11.74 -8.46 -5.68
N LYS A 7 12.97 -8.97 -5.82
CA LYS A 7 13.99 -8.96 -4.76
C LYS A 7 15.34 -8.49 -5.29
N GLY A 8 16.08 -7.80 -4.44
CA GLY A 8 17.48 -7.45 -4.70
C GLY A 8 17.68 -6.48 -5.86
N VAL A 9 16.72 -5.59 -6.10
CA VAL A 9 16.84 -4.53 -7.12
C VAL A 9 16.98 -3.17 -6.45
N ASP A 10 17.74 -2.26 -7.06
CA ASP A 10 17.95 -0.90 -6.56
C ASP A 10 16.75 0.00 -6.81
N SER A 11 16.02 -0.26 -7.88
CA SER A 11 14.83 0.51 -8.26
C SER A 11 13.77 -0.39 -8.91
N THR A 12 12.51 -0.13 -8.59
CA THR A 12 11.37 -0.76 -9.25
C THR A 12 10.30 0.27 -9.58
N ASN A 13 9.69 0.13 -10.75
CA ASN A 13 8.53 0.92 -11.17
C ASN A 13 7.47 -0.04 -11.70
N ARG A 14 6.36 -0.17 -10.98
CA ARG A 14 5.26 -1.08 -11.33
C ARG A 14 4.01 -0.29 -11.62
N ILE A 15 3.42 -0.56 -12.78
CA ILE A 15 2.14 0.02 -13.19
C ILE A 15 1.15 -1.12 -13.41
N THR A 16 0.00 -1.05 -12.77
CA THR A 16 -1.09 -1.99 -12.93
C THR A 16 -2.31 -1.23 -13.47
N ASN A 17 -2.82 -1.65 -14.63
CA ASN A 17 -4.05 -1.13 -15.21
C ASN A 17 -5.10 -2.23 -15.18
N ALA A 18 -6.29 -1.92 -14.67
CA ALA A 18 -7.41 -2.85 -14.59
C ALA A 18 -8.71 -2.17 -15.00
N TYR A 19 -9.50 -2.88 -15.79
CA TYR A 19 -10.82 -2.46 -16.25
C TYR A 19 -11.83 -3.52 -15.82
N LEU A 20 -12.78 -3.14 -14.96
CA LEU A 20 -13.71 -4.08 -14.36
C LEU A 20 -15.09 -3.93 -14.98
N GLU A 21 -15.53 -5.03 -15.58
CA GLU A 21 -16.87 -5.16 -16.16
C GLU A 21 -17.89 -5.55 -15.06
N GLU A 22 -19.13 -5.70 -15.46
CA GLU A 22 -20.24 -6.04 -14.59
C GLU A 22 -19.96 -7.27 -13.70
N ASN A 23 -20.29 -7.19 -12.42
CA ASN A 23 -20.11 -8.24 -11.41
C ASN A 23 -18.67 -8.75 -11.21
N SER A 24 -17.68 -8.02 -11.71
CA SER A 24 -16.25 -8.34 -11.55
C SER A 24 -15.70 -7.87 -10.20
N THR A 25 -14.76 -8.62 -9.66
CA THR A 25 -14.06 -8.24 -8.42
C THR A 25 -12.55 -8.34 -8.60
N LEU A 26 -11.84 -7.27 -8.23
CA LEU A 26 -10.38 -7.23 -8.20
C LEU A 26 -9.88 -7.02 -6.76
N LEU A 27 -9.00 -7.91 -6.33
CA LEU A 27 -8.31 -7.78 -5.05
C LEU A 27 -6.81 -7.66 -5.31
N ILE A 28 -6.21 -6.58 -4.84
CA ILE A 28 -4.76 -6.37 -4.91
C ILE A 28 -4.22 -6.28 -3.48
N SER A 29 -3.20 -7.08 -3.20
CA SER A 29 -2.45 -7.01 -1.96
C SER A 29 -0.98 -6.81 -2.28
N GLU A 30 -0.43 -5.69 -1.85
CA GLU A 30 0.97 -5.33 -2.04
C GLU A 30 1.70 -5.28 -0.71
N ARG A 31 2.94 -5.79 -0.72
CA ARG A 31 3.87 -5.69 0.41
C ARG A 31 5.21 -5.23 -0.10
N ILE A 32 5.69 -4.09 0.38
CA ILE A 32 6.95 -3.49 -0.06
C ILE A 32 7.85 -3.24 1.13
N MET A 33 9.11 -3.58 0.99
CA MET A 33 10.17 -3.17 1.90
C MET A 33 11.33 -2.62 1.09
N THR A 34 11.77 -1.41 1.42
CA THR A 34 12.96 -0.77 0.83
C THR A 34 13.94 -0.38 1.92
N HIS A 35 15.22 -0.44 1.59
CA HIS A 35 16.33 -0.07 2.47
C HIS A 35 17.49 0.53 1.69
N ALA A 36 18.51 1.02 2.37
CA ALA A 36 19.65 1.71 1.76
C ALA A 36 19.18 2.85 0.82
N ASN A 37 19.60 2.83 -0.43
CA ASN A 37 19.22 3.82 -1.46
C ASN A 37 18.16 3.30 -2.44
N GLN A 38 17.46 2.25 -2.09
CA GLN A 38 16.45 1.66 -2.96
C GLN A 38 15.28 2.60 -3.19
N SER A 39 14.67 2.48 -4.36
CA SER A 39 13.43 3.19 -4.69
C SER A 39 12.37 2.24 -5.23
N ALA A 40 11.12 2.45 -4.80
CA ALA A 40 9.97 1.72 -5.30
C ALA A 40 8.85 2.68 -5.67
N LYS A 41 8.34 2.54 -6.89
CA LYS A 41 7.17 3.28 -7.34
C LYS A 41 6.09 2.30 -7.79
N THR A 42 4.89 2.45 -7.24
CA THR A 42 3.73 1.65 -7.60
C THR A 42 2.58 2.54 -8.04
N ILE A 43 2.00 2.23 -9.17
CA ILE A 43 0.84 2.93 -9.73
C ILE A 43 -0.27 1.92 -9.99
N PHE A 44 -1.44 2.13 -9.42
CA PHE A 44 -2.65 1.38 -9.69
C PHE A 44 -3.67 2.28 -10.40
N ASN A 45 -4.02 1.94 -11.63
CA ASN A 45 -5.11 2.54 -12.38
C ASN A 45 -6.24 1.52 -12.50
N VAL A 46 -7.38 1.81 -11.88
CA VAL A 46 -8.53 0.91 -11.86
C VAL A 46 -9.77 1.66 -12.33
N GLU A 47 -10.40 1.16 -13.38
CA GLU A 47 -11.68 1.65 -13.86
C GLU A 47 -12.78 0.61 -13.59
N LEU A 48 -13.80 1.04 -12.88
CA LEU A 48 -14.98 0.25 -12.52
C LEU A 48 -16.10 0.62 -13.49
N ASN A 49 -16.15 -0.07 -14.64
CA ASN A 49 -17.01 0.26 -15.77
C ASN A 49 -18.38 -0.41 -15.70
N GLY A 50 -18.47 -1.54 -15.03
CA GLY A 50 -19.71 -2.32 -15.00
C GLY A 50 -20.40 -2.25 -13.63
N LYS A 51 -21.72 -2.43 -13.66
CA LYS A 51 -22.56 -2.51 -12.47
C LYS A 51 -22.10 -3.61 -11.52
N ASN A 52 -22.11 -3.32 -10.21
CA ASN A 52 -21.64 -4.22 -9.14
C ASN A 52 -20.16 -4.60 -9.25
N SER A 53 -19.37 -3.89 -10.03
CA SER A 53 -17.93 -4.09 -10.03
C SER A 53 -17.31 -3.64 -8.71
N LYS A 54 -16.26 -4.34 -8.25
CA LYS A 54 -15.65 -4.09 -6.94
C LYS A 54 -14.13 -4.16 -7.02
N THR A 55 -13.47 -3.25 -6.33
CA THR A 55 -12.02 -3.33 -6.13
C THR A 55 -11.63 -3.09 -4.69
N LYS A 56 -10.64 -3.86 -4.21
CA LYS A 56 -9.92 -3.57 -2.98
C LYS A 56 -8.42 -3.63 -3.27
N VAL A 57 -7.74 -2.52 -2.98
CA VAL A 57 -6.28 -2.43 -3.04
C VAL A 57 -5.77 -2.20 -1.62
N SER A 58 -4.88 -3.06 -1.13
CA SER A 58 -4.22 -2.90 0.16
C SER A 58 -2.71 -2.94 -0.06
N SER A 59 -2.06 -1.79 0.17
CA SER A 59 -0.61 -1.65 0.12
C SER A 59 -0.07 -1.42 1.52
N ARG A 60 0.82 -2.29 1.98
CA ARG A 60 1.59 -2.09 3.22
C ARG A 60 3.06 -2.00 2.89
N SER A 61 3.71 -0.97 3.39
CA SER A 61 5.08 -0.72 3.04
C SER A 61 5.94 -0.30 4.24
N VAL A 62 7.23 -0.64 4.17
CA VAL A 62 8.23 -0.21 5.13
C VAL A 62 9.41 0.38 4.37
N ALA A 63 9.75 1.63 4.67
CA ALA A 63 10.89 2.32 4.09
C ALA A 63 11.93 2.61 5.18
N LYS A 64 13.18 2.20 4.96
CA LYS A 64 14.31 2.34 5.88
C LYS A 64 15.46 3.14 5.27
N ASP A 65 16.38 3.58 6.11
CA ASP A 65 17.62 4.27 5.76
C ASP A 65 17.36 5.57 4.97
N THR A 66 17.76 5.62 3.70
CA THR A 66 17.55 6.74 2.77
C THR A 66 16.66 6.38 1.60
N SER A 67 15.95 5.25 1.69
CA SER A 67 15.13 4.74 0.61
C SER A 67 13.90 5.63 0.33
N PHE A 68 13.34 5.45 -0.86
CA PHE A 68 12.18 6.20 -1.33
C PHE A 68 11.08 5.27 -1.83
N GLN A 69 9.85 5.58 -1.47
CA GLN A 69 8.67 4.90 -2.00
C GLN A 69 7.62 5.91 -2.46
N GLU A 70 6.99 5.62 -3.60
CA GLU A 70 5.84 6.34 -4.10
C GLU A 70 4.71 5.36 -4.41
N PHE A 71 3.58 5.55 -3.75
CA PHE A 71 2.34 4.87 -4.04
C PHE A 71 1.38 5.83 -4.71
N SER A 72 0.87 5.47 -5.88
CA SER A 72 -0.14 6.24 -6.59
C SER A 72 -1.33 5.35 -6.94
N SER A 73 -2.53 5.82 -6.68
CA SER A 73 -3.76 5.14 -7.07
C SER A 73 -4.70 6.09 -7.80
N ASN A 74 -5.26 5.63 -8.90
CA ASN A 74 -6.28 6.33 -9.67
C ASN A 74 -7.46 5.36 -9.84
N VAL A 75 -8.55 5.61 -9.13
CA VAL A 75 -9.75 4.76 -9.19
C VAL A 75 -10.90 5.58 -9.75
N ILE A 76 -11.51 5.07 -10.82
CA ILE A 76 -12.62 5.71 -11.52
C ILE A 76 -13.84 4.79 -11.44
N GLY A 77 -14.93 5.30 -10.87
CA GLY A 77 -16.23 4.62 -10.83
C GLY A 77 -17.18 5.18 -11.88
N ASN A 78 -17.46 4.39 -12.91
CA ASN A 78 -18.30 4.78 -14.04
C ASN A 78 -19.74 4.27 -13.92
N ASP A 79 -19.99 3.32 -13.01
CA ASP A 79 -21.32 2.77 -12.75
C ASP A 79 -21.53 2.54 -11.24
N ILE A 80 -22.63 1.89 -10.83
CA ILE A 80 -22.88 1.47 -9.46
C ILE A 80 -21.79 0.46 -9.04
N CYS A 81 -20.82 0.93 -8.31
CA CYS A 81 -19.61 0.16 -8.02
C CYS A 81 -19.06 0.47 -6.62
N PHE A 82 -18.13 -0.34 -6.17
CA PHE A 82 -17.43 -0.15 -4.89
C PHE A 82 -15.92 -0.24 -5.07
N GLY A 83 -15.20 0.75 -4.56
CA GLY A 83 -13.74 0.76 -4.53
C GLY A 83 -13.18 1.18 -3.19
N HIS A 84 -12.25 0.40 -2.64
CA HIS A 84 -11.52 0.74 -1.42
C HIS A 84 -10.03 0.60 -1.66
N VAL A 85 -9.30 1.68 -1.45
CA VAL A 85 -7.84 1.72 -1.52
C VAL A 85 -7.28 2.07 -0.15
N GLU A 86 -6.44 1.20 0.37
CA GLU A 86 -5.76 1.34 1.66
C GLU A 86 -4.25 1.37 1.43
N CYS A 87 -3.58 2.40 1.93
CA CYS A 87 -2.12 2.56 1.84
C CYS A 87 -1.55 2.85 3.22
N ASP A 88 -0.90 1.86 3.81
CA ASP A 88 -0.24 1.98 5.10
C ASP A 88 1.28 1.90 4.96
N ALA A 89 2.00 2.83 5.58
CA ALA A 89 3.45 2.86 5.51
C ALA A 89 4.11 3.15 6.86
N ILE A 90 5.16 2.40 7.15
CA ILE A 90 6.09 2.70 8.24
C ILE A 90 7.35 3.32 7.65
N ILE A 91 7.71 4.50 8.16
CA ILE A 91 8.94 5.21 7.80
C ILE A 91 9.95 5.11 8.93
N MET A 92 11.16 4.74 8.60
CA MET A 92 12.30 4.69 9.52
C MET A 92 13.45 5.54 8.99
N ASP A 93 14.29 6.02 9.90
CA ASP A 93 15.50 6.79 9.61
C ASP A 93 15.22 8.06 8.79
N LYS A 94 15.84 8.16 7.60
CA LYS A 94 15.70 9.28 6.66
C LYS A 94 14.90 8.91 5.41
N ALA A 95 14.25 7.76 5.43
CA ALA A 95 13.45 7.30 4.30
C ALA A 95 12.27 8.24 4.02
N LYS A 96 11.76 8.18 2.81
CA LYS A 96 10.62 8.99 2.36
C LYS A 96 9.56 8.12 1.71
N VAL A 97 8.30 8.37 2.04
CA VAL A 97 7.15 7.74 1.42
C VAL A 97 6.18 8.82 0.97
N THR A 98 5.69 8.69 -0.25
CA THR A 98 4.66 9.57 -0.83
C THR A 98 3.46 8.74 -1.23
N ALA A 99 2.25 9.17 -0.84
CA ALA A 99 0.99 8.60 -1.30
C ALA A 99 0.21 9.63 -2.11
N ILE A 100 -0.20 9.27 -3.31
CA ILE A 100 -0.92 10.14 -4.26
C ILE A 100 -2.23 9.45 -4.67
N PRO A 101 -3.30 9.59 -3.87
CA PRO A 101 -4.60 9.03 -4.21
C PRO A 101 -5.36 9.95 -5.17
N LYS A 102 -6.06 9.34 -6.12
CA LYS A 102 -7.04 10.01 -6.97
C LYS A 102 -8.30 9.15 -7.09
N ILE A 103 -9.44 9.74 -6.82
CA ILE A 103 -10.76 9.12 -6.93
C ILE A 103 -11.63 9.99 -7.83
N VAL A 104 -12.31 9.34 -8.78
CA VAL A 104 -13.28 9.98 -9.66
C VAL A 104 -14.57 9.15 -9.66
N CYS A 105 -15.69 9.76 -9.23
CA CYS A 105 -17.01 9.15 -9.28
C CYS A 105 -17.81 9.80 -10.40
N ASN A 106 -17.98 9.09 -11.51
CA ASN A 106 -18.79 9.55 -12.64
C ASN A 106 -20.27 9.14 -12.50
N ASN A 107 -20.57 8.22 -11.59
CA ASN A 107 -21.92 7.79 -11.25
C ASN A 107 -22.24 8.17 -9.80
N LEU A 108 -23.47 8.64 -9.54
CA LEU A 108 -23.89 9.08 -8.21
C LEU A 108 -23.95 7.95 -7.17
N ASP A 109 -24.13 6.72 -7.62
CA ASP A 109 -24.19 5.52 -6.78
C ASP A 109 -22.83 4.80 -6.72
N ALA A 110 -21.77 5.38 -7.28
CA ALA A 110 -20.40 4.90 -7.09
C ALA A 110 -19.92 5.21 -5.67
N ASN A 111 -19.46 4.19 -4.97
CA ASN A 111 -18.89 4.32 -3.62
C ASN A 111 -17.40 4.01 -3.65
N LEU A 112 -16.58 5.05 -3.67
CA LEU A 112 -15.13 4.96 -3.70
C LEU A 112 -14.52 5.58 -2.44
N MET A 113 -13.59 4.86 -1.82
CA MET A 113 -12.95 5.26 -0.59
C MET A 113 -11.43 5.08 -0.67
N HIS A 114 -10.69 6.04 -0.12
CA HIS A 114 -9.25 5.94 0.06
C HIS A 114 -8.87 6.26 1.50
N GLU A 115 -8.01 5.42 2.06
CA GLU A 115 -7.43 5.59 3.39
C GLU A 115 -5.90 5.51 3.28
N ALA A 116 -5.19 6.38 3.97
CA ALA A 116 -3.74 6.34 4.03
C ALA A 116 -3.25 6.61 5.46
N THR A 117 -2.37 5.74 5.94
CA THR A 117 -1.68 5.90 7.22
C THR A 117 -0.18 5.85 6.99
N ILE A 118 0.50 6.97 7.20
CA ILE A 118 1.96 7.06 7.06
C ILE A 118 2.54 7.54 8.37
N GLY A 119 3.39 6.73 8.97
CA GLY A 119 3.93 7.05 10.29
C GLY A 119 5.23 6.31 10.64
N LYS A 120 5.66 6.51 11.87
CA LYS A 120 6.78 5.79 12.46
C LYS A 120 6.27 4.72 13.42
N ILE A 121 7.12 3.76 13.77
CA ILE A 121 6.82 2.83 14.85
C ILE A 121 6.61 3.64 16.14
N ALA A 122 5.50 3.39 16.83
CA ALA A 122 5.20 4.06 18.07
C ALA A 122 6.15 3.61 19.20
N GLY A 123 6.72 4.59 19.93
CA GLY A 123 7.69 4.31 20.98
C GLY A 123 7.16 3.42 22.10
N ASP A 124 5.89 3.54 22.43
CA ASP A 124 5.22 2.70 23.42
C ASP A 124 5.14 1.23 23.00
N GLN A 125 4.96 0.95 21.72
CA GLN A 125 5.00 -0.41 21.17
C GLN A 125 6.40 -1.01 21.29
N LEU A 126 7.45 -0.23 20.98
CA LEU A 126 8.84 -0.66 21.15
C LEU A 126 9.15 -0.95 22.63
N ILE A 127 8.83 -0.01 23.52
CA ILE A 127 9.05 -0.17 24.97
C ILE A 127 8.36 -1.43 25.48
N LYS A 128 7.11 -1.68 25.08
CA LYS A 128 6.35 -2.84 25.50
C LYS A 128 7.03 -4.17 25.10
N LEU A 129 7.56 -4.26 23.89
CA LEU A 129 8.31 -5.45 23.46
C LEU A 129 9.67 -5.56 24.17
N MET A 130 10.35 -4.44 24.42
CA MET A 130 11.59 -4.45 25.16
C MET A 130 11.40 -4.88 26.61
N THR A 131 10.28 -4.59 27.25
CA THR A 131 9.97 -5.12 28.59
C THR A 131 9.75 -6.63 28.62
N LEU A 132 9.50 -7.25 27.46
CA LEU A 132 9.42 -8.69 27.30
C LEU A 132 10.79 -9.35 27.00
N GLY A 133 11.87 -8.57 27.00
CA GLY A 133 13.24 -9.04 26.85
C GLY A 133 13.86 -8.90 25.47
N LEU A 134 13.16 -8.28 24.52
CA LEU A 134 13.72 -7.97 23.20
C LEU A 134 14.61 -6.73 23.27
N ASN A 135 15.70 -6.69 22.50
CA ASN A 135 16.39 -5.43 22.28
C ASN A 135 15.63 -4.57 21.25
N GLU A 136 16.00 -3.30 21.13
CA GLU A 136 15.27 -2.34 20.25
C GLU A 136 15.21 -2.80 18.79
N LYS A 137 16.30 -3.40 18.28
CA LYS A 137 16.36 -3.91 16.91
C LYS A 137 15.40 -5.08 16.71
N GLU A 138 15.42 -6.05 17.63
CA GLU A 138 14.53 -7.21 17.60
C GLU A 138 13.07 -6.80 17.71
N ALA A 139 12.76 -5.84 18.59
CA ALA A 139 11.42 -5.28 18.76
C ALA A 139 10.92 -4.62 17.47
N SER A 140 11.77 -3.81 16.83
CA SER A 140 11.46 -3.16 15.55
C SER A 140 11.23 -4.18 14.43
N GLU A 141 12.09 -5.19 14.31
CA GLU A 141 11.95 -6.25 13.30
C GLU A 141 10.67 -7.07 13.53
N TYR A 142 10.30 -7.31 14.77
CA TYR A 142 9.06 -8.01 15.12
C TYR A 142 7.81 -7.23 14.69
N ILE A 143 7.78 -5.91 14.99
CA ILE A 143 6.67 -5.03 14.56
C ILE A 143 6.57 -4.98 13.04
N ILE A 144 7.69 -4.80 12.33
CA ILE A 144 7.74 -4.76 10.87
C ILE A 144 7.21 -6.05 10.25
N SER A 145 7.67 -7.20 10.78
CA SER A 145 7.21 -8.51 10.32
C SER A 145 5.69 -8.67 10.48
N GLY A 146 5.16 -8.29 11.64
CA GLY A 146 3.72 -8.32 11.89
C GLY A 146 2.92 -7.36 11.01
N PHE A 147 3.48 -6.20 10.71
CA PHE A 147 2.85 -5.20 9.85
C PHE A 147 2.78 -5.64 8.38
N LEU A 148 3.82 -6.31 7.88
CA LEU A 148 3.88 -6.78 6.49
C LEU A 148 3.15 -8.12 6.27
N ASN A 149 2.80 -8.86 7.27
CA ASN A 149 1.97 -10.06 7.19
C ASN A 149 0.49 -9.69 7.29
#